data_7cd0b7c61b6a3f993a9a2aa1c48c0d1e
#
_entry.id   7cd0b7c61b6a3f993a9a2aa1c48c0d1e
#
_cell.length_a   1.000
_cell.length_b   1.000
_cell.length_c   1.000
_cell.angle_alpha   90.00
_cell.angle_beta   90.00
_cell.angle_gamma   90.00
#
_symmetry.space_group_name_H-M   'P 1'
#
loop_
_entity.id
_entity.type
_entity.pdbx_description
1 polymer ?
#
loop_
_entity_poly.entity_id
_entity_poly.type
_entity_poly.pdbx_seq_one_letter_code
_entity_poly.pdbx_strand_id
1 'polypeptide(L)'
;VAEEVRSGMKYLEDFHPGQCIAFGNHVVIKEAVIAFAESFDPQVFHTDDTHRITRELGGLMASGWHTAAIFMRLAVEAYLEQSAVLTSPGVDELRWRTPVRPGDTISGEAVVEEARQSTSRPDRGILTTNVRLWNQDGVDVLTMKTHAFVRVRPV
;
A
#
# COMPACT_ATOMS: atom_id res chain seq x y z
N VAL A 1 4.53 -21.31 24.28
CA VAL A 1 3.18 -20.76 24.14
C VAL A 1 2.78 -21.05 22.71
N ALA A 2 1.89 -22.04 22.52
CA ALA A 2 1.36 -22.37 21.20
C ALA A 2 0.54 -21.16 20.73
N GLU A 3 0.95 -20.57 19.58
CA GLU A 3 0.23 -19.51 18.91
C GLU A 3 -1.10 -20.13 18.41
N GLU A 4 -2.21 -19.73 19.00
CA GLU A 4 -3.55 -20.16 18.57
C GLU A 4 -3.72 -19.85 17.08
N VAL A 5 -3.88 -20.89 16.26
CA VAL A 5 -4.24 -20.76 14.85
C VAL A 5 -5.61 -20.08 14.81
N ARG A 6 -5.64 -18.78 14.59
CA ARG A 6 -6.90 -18.04 14.41
C ARG A 6 -7.59 -18.59 13.16
N SER A 7 -8.81 -19.09 13.34
CA SER A 7 -9.66 -19.54 12.22
C SER A 7 -9.79 -18.40 11.22
N GLY A 8 -9.34 -18.61 9.97
CA GLY A 8 -9.36 -17.61 8.89
C GLY A 8 -8.03 -16.93 8.59
N MET A 9 -6.94 -17.19 9.35
CA MET A 9 -5.61 -16.64 9.07
C MET A 9 -5.05 -17.24 7.77
N LYS A 10 -4.57 -16.37 6.88
CA LYS A 10 -3.88 -16.76 5.63
C LYS A 10 -2.40 -16.95 5.88
N TYR A 11 -1.87 -18.04 5.34
CA TYR A 11 -0.46 -18.38 5.34
C TYR A 11 0.11 -18.30 3.92
N LEU A 12 1.41 -18.53 3.75
CA LEU A 12 2.09 -18.42 2.46
C LEU A 12 1.39 -19.26 1.37
N GLU A 13 0.92 -20.46 1.72
CA GLU A 13 0.28 -21.40 0.81
C GLU A 13 -1.09 -20.95 0.30
N ASP A 14 -1.69 -19.96 0.95
CA ASP A 14 -2.99 -19.41 0.56
C ASP A 14 -2.86 -18.30 -0.52
N PHE A 15 -1.62 -17.95 -0.90
CA PHE A 15 -1.33 -16.98 -1.94
C PHE A 15 -0.81 -17.68 -3.20
N HIS A 16 -1.42 -17.38 -4.33
CA HIS A 16 -1.10 -18.01 -5.61
C HIS A 16 -0.76 -16.98 -6.69
N PRO A 17 0.26 -17.23 -7.53
CA PRO A 17 0.56 -16.35 -8.67
C PRO A 17 -0.68 -16.06 -9.51
N GLY A 18 -0.88 -14.78 -9.85
CA GLY A 18 -2.06 -14.30 -10.59
C GLY A 18 -3.28 -13.99 -9.73
N GLN A 19 -3.28 -14.33 -8.45
CA GLN A 19 -4.36 -13.95 -7.53
C GLN A 19 -4.43 -12.42 -7.40
N CYS A 20 -5.60 -11.86 -7.66
CA CYS A 20 -5.88 -10.44 -7.49
C CYS A 20 -6.57 -10.21 -6.14
N ILE A 21 -6.04 -9.27 -5.36
CA ILE A 21 -6.58 -8.83 -4.07
C ILE A 21 -7.03 -7.39 -4.25
N ALA A 22 -8.33 -7.17 -4.32
CA ALA A 22 -8.89 -5.83 -4.45
C ALA A 22 -8.84 -5.08 -3.11
N PHE A 23 -8.53 -3.79 -3.18
CA PHE A 23 -8.59 -2.87 -2.03
C PHE A 23 -9.93 -2.13 -2.01
N GLY A 24 -10.35 -1.73 -0.81
CA GLY A 24 -11.46 -0.81 -0.63
C GLY A 24 -11.12 0.61 -1.09
N ASN A 25 -11.99 1.54 -0.76
CA ASN A 25 -11.85 2.93 -1.15
C ASN A 25 -11.34 3.79 0.00
N HIS A 26 -10.49 4.77 -0.32
CA HIS A 26 -10.03 5.80 0.61
C HIS A 26 -10.30 7.18 0.03
N VAL A 27 -11.10 7.98 0.72
CA VAL A 27 -11.35 9.38 0.35
C VAL A 27 -10.25 10.25 0.91
N VAL A 28 -9.57 11.00 0.06
CA VAL A 28 -8.46 11.88 0.43
C VAL A 28 -9.03 13.22 0.92
N ILE A 29 -8.84 13.53 2.19
CA ILE A 29 -9.28 14.79 2.79
C ILE A 29 -8.15 15.79 2.94
N LYS A 30 -8.43 17.06 2.71
CA LYS A 30 -7.46 18.15 2.70
C LYS A 30 -6.66 18.24 4.00
N GLU A 31 -7.34 18.13 5.13
CA GLU A 31 -6.73 18.22 6.45
C GLU A 31 -5.72 17.10 6.69
N ALA A 32 -6.00 15.90 6.20
CA ALA A 32 -5.07 14.76 6.29
C ALA A 32 -3.85 14.95 5.38
N VAL A 33 -4.03 15.52 4.18
CA VAL A 33 -2.93 15.85 3.27
C VAL A 33 -1.97 16.81 3.93
N ILE A 34 -2.47 17.90 4.52
CA ILE A 34 -1.68 18.93 5.19
C ILE A 34 -1.00 18.36 6.44
N ALA A 35 -1.74 17.65 7.30
CA ALA A 35 -1.22 17.10 8.55
C ALA A 35 -0.09 16.08 8.31
N PHE A 36 -0.23 15.20 7.30
CA PHE A 36 0.83 14.30 6.92
C PHE A 36 2.07 15.06 6.45
N ALA A 37 1.87 16.04 5.57
CA ALA A 37 2.96 16.82 5.01
C ALA A 37 3.70 17.64 6.07
N GLU A 38 3.00 18.30 6.97
CA GLU A 38 3.61 19.04 8.08
C GLU A 38 4.50 18.15 8.95
N SER A 39 4.15 16.88 9.10
CA SER A 39 4.91 15.93 9.90
C SER A 39 6.10 15.30 9.16
N PHE A 40 6.01 15.07 7.84
CA PHE A 40 6.96 14.20 7.13
C PHE A 40 7.50 14.76 5.82
N ASP A 41 6.82 15.72 5.18
CA ASP A 41 7.19 16.28 3.87
C ASP A 41 6.66 17.72 3.73
N PRO A 42 7.19 18.66 4.53
CA PRO A 42 6.61 20.01 4.66
C PRO A 42 6.96 20.92 3.47
N GLN A 43 6.78 20.43 2.26
CA GLN A 43 6.91 21.23 1.05
C GLN A 43 5.62 22.03 0.82
N VAL A 44 5.76 23.26 0.35
CA VAL A 44 4.66 24.25 0.26
C VAL A 44 3.46 23.75 -0.55
N PHE A 45 3.69 22.97 -1.61
CA PHE A 45 2.63 22.43 -2.46
C PHE A 45 1.87 21.23 -1.83
N HIS A 46 2.30 20.81 -0.64
CA HIS A 46 1.60 19.84 0.20
C HIS A 46 0.92 20.47 1.42
N THR A 47 1.29 21.71 1.77
CA THR A 47 0.86 22.34 3.04
C THR A 47 0.04 23.61 2.85
N ASP A 48 0.20 24.34 1.74
CA ASP A 48 -0.43 25.64 1.52
C ASP A 48 -1.05 25.74 0.10
N ASP A 49 -2.37 25.68 0.04
CA ASP A 49 -3.13 25.79 -1.21
C ASP A 49 -3.19 27.22 -1.78
N THR A 50 -2.82 28.21 -0.99
CA THR A 50 -2.81 29.63 -1.41
C THR A 50 -1.48 30.06 -2.02
N HIS A 51 -0.43 29.26 -1.83
CA HIS A 51 0.91 29.62 -2.32
C HIS A 51 0.99 29.59 -3.85
N ARG A 52 1.78 30.49 -4.43
CA ARG A 52 1.92 30.62 -5.88
C ARG A 52 2.36 29.32 -6.56
N ILE A 53 3.37 28.65 -6.02
CA ILE A 53 3.87 27.38 -6.57
C ILE A 53 2.77 26.30 -6.57
N THR A 54 2.00 26.21 -5.50
CA THR A 54 0.90 25.26 -5.40
C THR A 54 -0.14 25.48 -6.49
N ARG A 55 -0.48 26.74 -6.76
CA ARG A 55 -1.40 27.10 -7.84
C ARG A 55 -0.85 26.79 -9.23
N GLU A 56 0.45 27.05 -9.47
CA GLU A 56 1.14 26.72 -10.71
C GLU A 56 1.14 25.19 -10.98
N LEU A 57 1.19 24.37 -9.93
CA LEU A 57 1.10 22.90 -10.01
C LEU A 57 -0.34 22.37 -10.06
N GLY A 58 -1.33 23.26 -10.20
CA GLY A 58 -2.75 22.88 -10.34
C GLY A 58 -3.49 22.65 -9.02
N GLY A 59 -2.93 23.08 -7.89
CA GLY A 59 -3.53 22.99 -6.56
C GLY A 59 -2.79 22.08 -5.59
N LEU A 60 -3.29 22.05 -4.36
CA LEU A 60 -2.72 21.20 -3.29
C LEU A 60 -2.70 19.74 -3.71
N MET A 61 -1.61 19.05 -3.43
CA MET A 61 -1.44 17.64 -3.69
C MET A 61 -0.88 16.91 -2.46
N ALA A 62 -1.26 15.65 -2.30
CA ALA A 62 -0.68 14.79 -1.28
C ALA A 62 0.81 14.51 -1.59
N SER A 63 1.62 14.41 -0.54
CA SER A 63 2.96 13.83 -0.68
C SER A 63 2.86 12.43 -1.30
N GLY A 64 3.81 12.06 -2.14
CA GLY A 64 3.90 10.70 -2.66
C GLY A 64 3.99 9.66 -1.52
N TRP A 65 4.66 10.00 -0.43
CA TRP A 65 4.73 9.16 0.77
C TRP A 65 3.39 9.02 1.48
N HIS A 66 2.53 10.05 1.43
CA HIS A 66 1.16 9.94 1.91
C HIS A 66 0.36 8.95 1.05
N THR A 67 0.51 9.02 -0.28
CA THR A 67 -0.12 8.05 -1.20
C THR A 67 0.35 6.62 -0.90
N ALA A 68 1.63 6.41 -0.60
CA ALA A 68 2.14 5.12 -0.17
C ALA A 68 1.58 4.68 1.20
N ALA A 69 1.38 5.62 2.13
CA ALA A 69 0.73 5.33 3.42
C ALA A 69 -0.75 4.94 3.26
N ILE A 70 -1.47 5.58 2.33
CA ILE A 70 -2.84 5.19 1.95
C ILE A 70 -2.86 3.74 1.43
N PHE A 71 -1.91 3.37 0.55
CA PHE A 71 -1.76 1.97 0.14
C PHE A 71 -1.64 1.05 1.34
N MET A 72 -0.75 1.36 2.29
CA MET A 72 -0.53 0.50 3.45
C MET A 72 -1.83 0.30 4.24
N ARG A 73 -2.59 1.37 4.46
CA ARG A 73 -3.89 1.30 5.13
C ARG A 73 -4.86 0.36 4.40
N LEU A 74 -4.99 0.52 3.08
CA LEU A 74 -5.86 -0.31 2.26
C LEU A 74 -5.41 -1.77 2.23
N ALA A 75 -4.10 -2.03 2.17
CA ALA A 75 -3.55 -3.38 2.18
C ALA A 75 -3.77 -4.09 3.53
N VAL A 76 -3.61 -3.37 4.65
CA VAL A 76 -3.91 -3.90 5.98
C VAL A 76 -5.37 -4.34 6.07
N GLU A 77 -6.30 -3.48 5.67
CA GLU A 77 -7.73 -3.78 5.69
C GLU A 77 -8.12 -4.92 4.73
N ALA A 78 -7.48 -4.99 3.56
CA ALA A 78 -7.84 -5.98 2.54
C ALA A 78 -7.31 -7.38 2.84
N TYR A 79 -6.09 -7.51 3.37
CA TYR A 79 -5.50 -8.83 3.54
C TYR A 79 -4.41 -8.97 4.60
N LEU A 80 -3.64 -7.92 4.93
CA LEU A 80 -2.49 -8.10 5.83
C LEU A 80 -2.92 -8.43 7.26
N GLU A 81 -3.99 -7.82 7.76
CA GLU A 81 -4.51 -8.09 9.11
C GLU A 81 -4.94 -9.55 9.31
N GLN A 82 -5.40 -10.19 8.23
CA GLN A 82 -5.83 -11.59 8.23
C GLN A 82 -4.75 -12.54 7.69
N SER A 83 -3.51 -12.10 7.62
CA SER A 83 -2.40 -12.88 7.08
C SER A 83 -1.28 -13.01 8.09
N ALA A 84 -0.60 -14.15 8.09
CA ALA A 84 0.53 -14.43 8.96
C ALA A 84 1.81 -13.71 8.49
N VAL A 85 1.68 -12.42 8.16
CA VAL A 85 2.79 -11.55 7.75
C VAL A 85 3.68 -11.26 8.94
N LEU A 86 4.99 -11.33 8.75
CA LEU A 86 6.00 -11.06 9.75
C LEU A 86 6.55 -9.64 9.60
N THR A 87 7.11 -9.34 8.44
CA THR A 87 7.73 -8.05 8.12
C THR A 87 7.94 -7.94 6.61
N SER A 88 8.41 -6.78 6.17
CA SER A 88 8.78 -6.53 4.77
C SER A 88 10.24 -6.09 4.69
N PRO A 89 11.01 -6.58 3.71
CA PRO A 89 12.36 -6.07 3.45
C PRO A 89 12.35 -4.75 2.69
N GLY A 90 11.21 -4.35 2.12
CA GLY A 90 11.07 -3.12 1.35
C GLY A 90 10.16 -3.26 0.15
N VAL A 91 10.20 -2.24 -0.69
CA VAL A 91 9.44 -2.16 -1.94
C VAL A 91 10.38 -1.82 -3.10
N ASP A 92 10.04 -2.27 -4.29
CA ASP A 92 10.76 -1.98 -5.53
C ASP A 92 9.86 -1.22 -6.50
N GLU A 93 10.49 -0.51 -7.44
CA GLU A 93 9.81 0.14 -8.56
C GLU A 93 8.69 1.08 -8.15
N LEU A 94 8.80 1.73 -6.98
CA LEU A 94 7.81 2.71 -6.53
C LEU A 94 7.77 3.90 -7.51
N ARG A 95 6.59 4.17 -8.06
CA ARG A 95 6.33 5.29 -8.96
C ARG A 95 5.04 6.00 -8.58
N TRP A 96 5.14 7.30 -8.43
CA TRP A 96 3.98 8.20 -8.33
C TRP A 96 3.61 8.64 -9.75
N ARG A 97 2.51 8.10 -10.27
CA ARG A 97 2.11 8.26 -11.68
C ARG A 97 1.39 9.57 -11.94
N THR A 98 0.49 9.94 -11.04
CA THR A 98 -0.35 11.13 -11.13
C THR A 98 -0.50 11.71 -9.73
N PRO A 99 -0.49 13.07 -9.56
CA PRO A 99 -0.74 13.69 -8.28
C PRO A 99 -2.08 13.26 -7.68
N VAL A 100 -2.07 12.93 -6.40
CA VAL A 100 -3.28 12.71 -5.60
C VAL A 100 -3.69 14.03 -4.96
N ARG A 101 -4.96 14.38 -5.08
CA ARG A 101 -5.48 15.66 -4.59
C ARG A 101 -6.58 15.47 -3.56
N PRO A 102 -6.81 16.46 -2.67
CA PRO A 102 -7.98 16.45 -1.82
C PRO A 102 -9.26 16.25 -2.63
N GLY A 103 -10.15 15.39 -2.18
CA GLY A 103 -11.38 14.99 -2.87
C GLY A 103 -11.24 13.73 -3.74
N ASP A 104 -10.03 13.28 -4.05
CA ASP A 104 -9.85 12.02 -4.76
C ASP A 104 -10.32 10.83 -3.92
N THR A 105 -10.85 9.83 -4.59
CA THR A 105 -11.16 8.52 -4.01
C THR A 105 -10.18 7.49 -4.59
N ILE A 106 -9.33 6.96 -3.73
CA ILE A 106 -8.28 6.02 -4.11
C ILE A 106 -8.78 4.61 -3.91
N SER A 107 -8.65 3.81 -4.95
CA SER A 107 -8.88 2.36 -4.96
C SER A 107 -7.65 1.66 -5.49
N GLY A 108 -7.59 0.35 -5.38
CA GLY A 108 -6.44 -0.37 -5.92
C GLY A 108 -6.55 -1.88 -5.82
N GLU A 109 -5.45 -2.51 -6.17
CA GLU A 109 -5.30 -3.95 -6.14
C GLU A 109 -3.83 -4.35 -5.91
N ALA A 110 -3.64 -5.54 -5.37
CA ALA A 110 -2.37 -6.25 -5.39
C ALA A 110 -2.54 -7.55 -6.16
N VAL A 111 -1.70 -7.79 -7.16
CA VAL A 111 -1.66 -9.05 -7.89
C VAL A 111 -0.44 -9.83 -7.43
N VAL A 112 -0.66 -11.05 -6.94
CA VAL A 112 0.42 -11.95 -6.51
C VAL A 112 1.29 -12.31 -7.71
N GLU A 113 2.57 -11.98 -7.64
CA GLU A 113 3.56 -12.39 -8.64
C GLU A 113 4.19 -13.73 -8.23
N GLU A 114 4.60 -13.83 -6.98
CA GLU A 114 5.28 -15.02 -6.43
C GLU A 114 4.92 -15.22 -4.96
N ALA A 115 4.75 -16.48 -4.55
CA ALA A 115 4.73 -16.91 -3.17
C ALA A 115 5.71 -18.08 -3.03
N ARG A 116 6.92 -17.79 -2.52
CA ARG A 116 8.03 -18.75 -2.51
C ARG A 116 8.55 -19.01 -1.11
N GLN A 117 8.55 -20.27 -0.70
CA GLN A 117 9.12 -20.67 0.59
C GLN A 117 10.64 -20.40 0.64
N SER A 118 11.11 -19.95 1.78
CA SER A 118 12.53 -19.72 2.02
C SER A 118 13.27 -21.05 2.14
N THR A 119 14.42 -21.14 1.49
CA THR A 119 15.30 -22.32 1.60
C THR A 119 16.09 -22.34 2.90
N SER A 120 16.42 -21.18 3.45
CA SER A 120 17.19 -21.03 4.69
C SER A 120 16.32 -20.98 5.95
N ARG A 121 15.04 -20.64 5.80
CA ARG A 121 14.07 -20.53 6.90
C ARG A 121 12.74 -21.17 6.50
N PRO A 122 12.59 -22.49 6.70
CA PRO A 122 11.43 -23.24 6.20
C PRO A 122 10.10 -22.84 6.88
N ASP A 123 10.16 -22.11 8.00
CA ASP A 123 8.99 -21.58 8.72
C ASP A 123 8.30 -20.41 8.01
N ARG A 124 8.89 -19.87 6.93
CA ARG A 124 8.42 -18.69 6.21
C ARG A 124 8.80 -18.70 4.75
N GLY A 125 8.24 -17.77 4.01
CA GLY A 125 8.63 -17.48 2.64
C GLY A 125 8.43 -16.02 2.29
N ILE A 126 8.61 -15.70 1.03
CA ILE A 126 8.43 -14.37 0.47
C ILE A 126 7.17 -14.35 -0.38
N LEU A 127 6.32 -13.35 -0.13
CA LEU A 127 5.19 -12.99 -0.96
C LEU A 127 5.56 -11.73 -1.72
N THR A 128 5.59 -11.80 -3.05
CA THR A 128 5.82 -10.66 -3.94
C THR A 128 4.53 -10.30 -4.62
N THR A 129 4.14 -9.01 -4.57
CA THR A 129 2.93 -8.52 -5.23
C THR A 129 3.22 -7.29 -6.07
N ASN A 130 2.54 -7.18 -7.22
CA ASN A 130 2.46 -5.98 -8.02
C ASN A 130 1.24 -5.17 -7.58
N VAL A 131 1.48 -3.95 -7.14
CA VAL A 131 0.46 -3.03 -6.61
C VAL A 131 0.17 -1.94 -7.61
N ARG A 132 -1.11 -1.64 -7.75
CA ARG A 132 -1.62 -0.51 -8.53
C ARG A 132 -2.71 0.20 -7.74
N LEU A 133 -2.57 1.52 -7.59
CA LEU A 133 -3.61 2.39 -7.08
C LEU A 133 -4.08 3.35 -8.17
N TRP A 134 -5.37 3.66 -8.18
CA TRP A 134 -5.99 4.61 -9.11
C TRP A 134 -6.99 5.52 -8.39
N ASN A 135 -7.29 6.65 -9.01
CA ASN A 135 -8.31 7.58 -8.53
C ASN A 135 -9.72 7.20 -9.07
N GLN A 136 -10.72 8.02 -8.76
CA GLN A 136 -12.13 7.82 -9.18
C GLN A 136 -12.33 7.78 -10.70
N ASP A 137 -11.38 8.33 -11.47
CA ASP A 137 -11.43 8.33 -12.94
C ASP A 137 -10.68 7.13 -13.56
N GLY A 138 -10.20 6.20 -12.72
CA GLY A 138 -9.42 5.05 -13.15
C GLY A 138 -7.98 5.38 -13.57
N VAL A 139 -7.49 6.59 -13.24
CA VAL A 139 -6.14 7.04 -13.58
C VAL A 139 -5.17 6.56 -12.50
N ASP A 140 -4.08 5.92 -12.93
CA ASP A 140 -3.04 5.42 -12.03
C ASP A 140 -2.38 6.55 -11.24
N VAL A 141 -2.35 6.42 -9.93
CA VAL A 141 -1.67 7.35 -9.02
C VAL A 141 -0.39 6.76 -8.43
N LEU A 142 -0.34 5.43 -8.24
CA LEU A 142 0.83 4.75 -7.71
C LEU A 142 0.94 3.35 -8.30
N THR A 143 2.17 2.96 -8.61
CA THR A 143 2.52 1.55 -8.91
C THR A 143 3.79 1.19 -8.14
N MET A 144 3.87 -0.05 -7.66
CA MET A 144 5.07 -0.57 -7.03
C MET A 144 5.05 -2.10 -6.96
N LYS A 145 6.19 -2.68 -6.63
CA LYS A 145 6.31 -4.09 -6.27
C LYS A 145 6.58 -4.18 -4.77
N THR A 146 5.81 -4.98 -4.05
CA THR A 146 6.01 -5.18 -2.61
C THR A 146 6.54 -6.58 -2.31
N HIS A 147 7.27 -6.69 -1.22
CA HIS A 147 7.76 -7.96 -0.70
C HIS A 147 7.38 -8.07 0.77
N ALA A 148 6.88 -9.22 1.19
CA ALA A 148 6.54 -9.51 2.58
C ALA A 148 7.01 -10.90 2.96
N PHE A 149 7.55 -11.03 4.17
CA PHE A 149 7.77 -12.35 4.75
C PHE A 149 6.48 -12.85 5.39
N VAL A 150 6.04 -14.02 4.97
CA VAL A 150 4.79 -14.65 5.44
C VAL A 150 5.11 -16.03 6.01
N ARG A 151 4.50 -16.38 7.14
CA ARG A 151 4.67 -17.72 7.73
C ARG A 151 4.09 -18.79 6.84
N VAL A 152 4.72 -19.93 6.84
CA VAL A 152 4.18 -21.21 6.35
C VAL A 152 3.21 -21.75 7.39
N ARG A 153 2.18 -22.45 6.96
CA ARG A 153 1.18 -23.03 7.85
C ARG A 153 1.82 -24.03 8.82
N PRO A 154 1.60 -23.90 10.12
CA PRO A 154 2.09 -24.90 11.09
C PRO A 154 1.52 -26.29 10.78
N VAL A 155 2.37 -27.33 10.89
CA VAL A 155 1.99 -28.73 10.75
C VAL A 155 1.30 -29.22 12.00
#